data_f6ae401f5da8e7280bccfc2fa0b14df0
#
_entry.id   f6ae401f5da8e7280bccfc2fa0b14df0
#
_cell.length_a   1.000
_cell.length_b   1.000
_cell.length_c   1.000
_cell.angle_alpha   90.00
_cell.angle_beta   90.00
_cell.angle_gamma   90.00
#
_symmetry.space_group_name_H-M   'P 1'
#
loop_
_entity.id
_entity.type
_entity.pdbx_description
1 polymer ?
#
loop_
_entity_poly.entity_id
_entity_poly.type
_entity_poly.pdbx_seq_one_letter_code
_entity_poly.pdbx_strand_id
1 'polypeptide(L)'
;HGVDGCTASVSAMKEMLKMLGKKPSSGYMQTKWDGAPSVVCGKHPITGRFFVGTKSVFNKEPKLCHFDDDVDVYYSGDLATKLKTALEYFKPLGITGVVQGDLLFTEKDKKTVTVNDENLITFTPNTITYGVPVNSDMGKKISAAKIGVVFHTHYNGEDLASMLSLIHISEPTRLTSI
;
A
#
# COMPACT_ATOMS: atom_id res chain seq x y z
N HIS A 1 6.98 23.26 -12.26
CA HIS A 1 5.54 23.33 -12.52
C HIS A 1 5.25 24.28 -13.67
N GLY A 2 5.10 25.58 -13.53
CA GLY A 2 4.93 26.55 -14.62
C GLY A 2 3.78 26.25 -15.61
N VAL A 3 3.96 26.71 -16.87
CA VAL A 3 2.95 26.60 -17.95
C VAL A 3 2.62 25.14 -18.30
N ASP A 4 3.62 24.28 -18.36
CA ASP A 4 3.43 22.84 -18.65
C ASP A 4 2.57 22.16 -17.59
N GLY A 5 2.80 22.46 -16.31
CA GLY A 5 1.98 21.95 -15.23
C GLY A 5 0.53 22.44 -15.30
N CYS A 6 0.31 23.69 -15.69
CA CYS A 6 -1.03 24.24 -15.91
C CYS A 6 -1.73 23.51 -17.07
N THR A 7 -1.05 23.32 -18.19
CA THR A 7 -1.58 22.60 -19.35
C THR A 7 -1.95 21.15 -19.01
N ALA A 8 -1.08 20.47 -18.26
CA ALA A 8 -1.35 19.11 -17.80
C ALA A 8 -2.59 19.05 -16.88
N SER A 9 -2.74 20.00 -15.96
CA SER A 9 -3.89 20.09 -15.06
C SER A 9 -5.20 20.34 -15.81
N VAL A 10 -5.19 21.23 -16.79
CA VAL A 10 -6.36 21.51 -17.65
C VAL A 10 -6.75 20.26 -18.47
N SER A 11 -5.74 19.55 -19.00
CA SER A 11 -5.99 18.31 -19.75
C SER A 11 -6.60 17.21 -18.85
N ALA A 12 -6.08 17.04 -17.62
CA ALA A 12 -6.64 16.12 -16.65
C ALA A 12 -8.10 16.45 -16.29
N MET A 13 -8.41 17.74 -16.08
CA MET A 13 -9.79 18.17 -15.82
C MET A 13 -10.73 17.92 -17.01
N LYS A 14 -10.27 18.10 -18.24
CA LYS A 14 -11.06 17.78 -19.44
C LYS A 14 -11.35 16.28 -19.54
N GLU A 15 -10.38 15.43 -19.27
CA GLU A 15 -10.59 13.97 -19.25
C GLU A 15 -11.57 13.57 -18.13
N MET A 16 -11.47 14.17 -16.96
CA MET A 16 -12.40 13.94 -15.84
C MET A 16 -13.85 14.31 -16.23
N LEU A 17 -14.05 15.46 -16.90
CA LEU A 17 -15.36 15.87 -17.40
C LEU A 17 -15.92 14.87 -18.42
N LYS A 18 -15.09 14.32 -19.31
CA LYS A 18 -15.51 13.26 -20.23
C LYS A 18 -15.98 12.01 -19.46
N MET A 19 -15.22 11.57 -18.45
CA MET A 19 -15.57 10.41 -17.61
C MET A 19 -16.92 10.62 -16.91
N LEU A 20 -17.12 11.77 -16.27
CA LEU A 20 -18.37 12.12 -15.60
C LEU A 20 -19.54 12.19 -16.59
N GLY A 21 -19.31 12.64 -17.82
CA GLY A 21 -20.28 12.66 -18.92
C GLY A 21 -20.48 11.32 -19.64
N LYS A 22 -19.92 10.21 -19.12
CA LYS A 22 -19.94 8.86 -19.73
C LYS A 22 -19.45 8.84 -21.19
N LYS A 23 -18.52 9.74 -21.54
CA LYS A 23 -17.86 9.77 -22.84
C LYS A 23 -16.57 8.97 -22.81
N PRO A 24 -16.11 8.42 -23.96
CA PRO A 24 -14.81 7.78 -24.05
C PRO A 24 -13.70 8.70 -23.50
N SER A 25 -12.90 8.18 -22.58
CA SER A 25 -11.81 8.88 -21.92
C SER A 25 -10.60 7.97 -21.84
N SER A 26 -9.40 8.54 -21.96
CA SER A 26 -8.14 7.82 -21.71
C SER A 26 -7.75 7.82 -20.23
N GLY A 27 -8.46 8.59 -19.41
CA GLY A 27 -8.21 8.67 -17.97
C GLY A 27 -9.03 7.64 -17.18
N TYR A 28 -8.61 7.41 -15.97
CA TYR A 28 -9.36 6.63 -14.98
C TYR A 28 -9.24 7.30 -13.62
N MET A 29 -10.23 7.09 -12.76
CA MET A 29 -10.22 7.57 -11.38
C MET A 29 -10.11 6.37 -10.43
N GLN A 30 -9.30 6.52 -9.42
CA GLN A 30 -9.14 5.54 -8.35
C GLN A 30 -9.40 6.16 -6.99
N THR A 31 -9.87 5.36 -6.05
CA THR A 31 -9.88 5.74 -4.65
C THR A 31 -8.44 5.75 -4.14
N LYS A 32 -8.00 6.90 -3.62
CA LYS A 32 -6.74 6.97 -2.90
C LYS A 32 -7.00 6.55 -1.45
N TRP A 33 -6.43 5.44 -1.06
CA TRP A 33 -6.43 4.98 0.32
C TRP A 33 -5.43 5.79 1.15
N ASP A 34 -5.81 6.12 2.37
CA ASP A 34 -4.95 6.81 3.33
C ASP A 34 -4.41 5.79 4.33
N GLY A 35 -3.29 5.18 3.99
CA GLY A 35 -2.63 4.15 4.79
C GLY A 35 -1.34 4.65 5.42
N ALA A 36 -0.98 4.07 6.56
CA ALA A 36 0.31 4.27 7.23
C ALA A 36 0.64 3.07 8.13
N PRO A 37 1.92 2.72 8.28
CA PRO A 37 3.09 3.24 7.58
C PRO A 37 3.16 2.80 6.11
N SER A 38 3.98 3.52 5.33
CA SER A 38 4.35 3.08 3.99
C SER A 38 5.43 2.02 4.07
N VAL A 39 5.23 0.91 3.37
CA VAL A 39 6.11 -0.26 3.38
C VAL A 39 6.62 -0.53 1.97
N VAL A 40 7.91 -0.80 1.86
CA VAL A 40 8.55 -1.28 0.62
C VAL A 40 8.95 -2.73 0.83
N CYS A 41 8.58 -3.59 -0.12
CA CYS A 41 8.91 -5.01 -0.03
C CYS A 41 9.12 -5.63 -1.41
N GLY A 42 9.73 -6.79 -1.44
CA GLY A 42 9.93 -7.54 -2.66
C GLY A 42 11.24 -8.32 -2.68
N LYS A 43 11.67 -8.72 -3.87
CA LYS A 43 12.95 -9.42 -4.04
C LYS A 43 14.04 -8.43 -4.40
N HIS A 44 15.14 -8.51 -3.66
CA HIS A 44 16.34 -7.72 -3.95
C HIS A 44 16.85 -8.08 -5.36
N PRO A 45 17.05 -7.11 -6.26
CA PRO A 45 17.31 -7.38 -7.67
C PRO A 45 18.57 -8.22 -7.92
N ILE A 46 19.61 -8.03 -7.10
CA ILE A 46 20.88 -8.75 -7.25
C ILE A 46 20.86 -10.10 -6.51
N THR A 47 20.39 -10.13 -5.24
CA THR A 47 20.50 -11.33 -4.40
C THR A 47 19.30 -12.26 -4.49
N GLY A 48 18.17 -11.78 -5.02
CA GLY A 48 16.91 -12.52 -5.09
C GLY A 48 16.22 -12.75 -3.72
N ARG A 49 16.84 -12.29 -2.62
CA ARG A 49 16.28 -12.47 -1.27
C ARG A 49 15.10 -11.53 -1.04
N PHE A 50 14.04 -12.05 -0.47
CA PHE A 50 12.89 -11.23 -0.07
C PHE A 50 13.28 -10.31 1.10
N PHE A 51 12.79 -9.09 1.06
CA PHE A 51 12.97 -8.10 2.12
C PHE A 51 11.71 -7.28 2.35
N VAL A 52 11.63 -6.68 3.52
CA VAL A 52 10.65 -5.65 3.89
C VAL A 52 11.41 -4.47 4.51
N GLY A 53 10.90 -3.28 4.35
CA GLY A 53 11.42 -2.07 4.97
C GLY A 53 10.53 -0.87 4.71
N THR A 54 11.07 0.31 4.94
CA THR A 54 10.45 1.59 4.56
C THR A 54 11.20 2.16 3.35
N LYS A 55 10.94 3.41 2.97
CA LYS A 55 11.73 4.08 1.91
C LYS A 55 13.24 4.10 2.18
N SER A 56 13.67 3.84 3.41
CA SER A 56 15.08 3.72 3.77
C SER A 56 15.83 2.57 3.07
N VAL A 57 15.12 1.66 2.42
CA VAL A 57 15.70 0.60 1.57
C VAL A 57 16.44 1.17 0.35
N PHE A 58 16.13 2.41 -0.06
CA PHE A 58 16.77 3.10 -1.17
C PHE A 58 17.88 4.07 -0.71
N ASN A 59 18.18 4.13 0.57
CA ASN A 59 19.24 4.97 1.08
C ASN A 59 20.62 4.44 0.65
N LYS A 60 21.66 5.28 0.76
CA LYS A 60 23.05 4.89 0.50
C LYS A 60 23.49 3.70 1.37
N GLU A 61 22.96 3.62 2.60
CA GLU A 61 23.03 2.46 3.48
C GLU A 61 21.62 1.89 3.62
N PRO A 62 21.25 0.89 2.79
CA PRO A 62 19.90 0.36 2.76
C PRO A 62 19.55 -0.39 4.04
N LYS A 63 18.38 -0.10 4.60
CA LYS A 63 17.81 -0.85 5.74
C LYS A 63 16.89 -1.94 5.23
N LEU A 64 17.46 -3.12 4.97
CA LEU A 64 16.74 -4.29 4.46
C LEU A 64 16.49 -5.28 5.58
N CYS A 65 15.22 -5.62 5.82
CA CYS A 65 14.84 -6.63 6.80
C CYS A 65 14.50 -7.92 6.08
N HIS A 66 15.29 -8.96 6.27
CA HIS A 66 15.07 -10.30 5.75
C HIS A 66 14.47 -11.23 6.81
N PHE A 67 14.68 -10.89 8.08
CA PHE A 67 14.25 -11.60 9.28
C PHE A 67 13.79 -10.60 10.35
N ASP A 68 13.12 -11.11 11.38
CA ASP A 68 12.63 -10.31 12.51
C ASP A 68 13.75 -9.60 13.26
N ASP A 69 14.93 -10.25 13.39
CA ASP A 69 16.08 -9.68 14.04
C ASP A 69 16.58 -8.42 13.31
N ASP A 70 16.54 -8.40 11.98
CA ASP A 70 16.89 -7.22 11.18
C ASP A 70 15.92 -6.05 11.48
N VAL A 71 14.64 -6.37 11.69
CA VAL A 71 13.64 -5.35 12.03
C VAL A 71 13.98 -4.71 13.38
N ASP A 72 14.36 -5.50 14.38
CA ASP A 72 14.72 -4.99 15.71
C ASP A 72 15.98 -4.15 15.71
N VAL A 73 16.90 -4.39 14.76
CA VAL A 73 18.11 -3.56 14.59
C VAL A 73 17.76 -2.17 14.05
N TYR A 74 16.81 -2.07 13.12
CA TYR A 74 16.55 -0.82 12.40
C TYR A 74 15.32 -0.05 12.89
N TYR A 75 14.36 -0.73 13.54
CA TYR A 75 13.07 -0.16 13.89
C TYR A 75 12.65 -0.57 15.31
N SER A 76 11.74 0.19 15.89
CA SER A 76 11.20 -0.08 17.23
C SER A 76 9.71 0.24 17.31
N GLY A 77 9.07 -0.18 18.40
CA GLY A 77 7.67 0.11 18.70
C GLY A 77 6.68 -0.48 17.70
N ASP A 78 5.61 0.24 17.44
CA ASP A 78 4.52 -0.20 16.57
C ASP A 78 4.98 -0.43 15.13
N LEU A 79 5.90 0.39 14.62
CA LEU A 79 6.46 0.23 13.29
C LEU A 79 7.20 -1.11 13.15
N ALA A 80 8.01 -1.49 14.13
CA ALA A 80 8.70 -2.78 14.11
C ALA A 80 7.71 -3.94 14.10
N THR A 81 6.66 -3.88 14.93
CA THR A 81 5.61 -4.90 14.96
C THR A 81 4.91 -5.04 13.60
N LYS A 82 4.56 -3.93 12.97
CA LYS A 82 3.92 -3.91 11.65
C LYS A 82 4.84 -4.46 10.55
N LEU A 83 6.14 -4.12 10.58
CA LEU A 83 7.11 -4.65 9.60
C LEU A 83 7.36 -6.15 9.78
N LYS A 84 7.41 -6.68 11.01
CA LYS A 84 7.47 -8.13 11.26
C LYS A 84 6.24 -8.84 10.71
N THR A 85 5.05 -8.31 10.97
CA THR A 85 3.81 -8.83 10.40
C THR A 85 3.86 -8.80 8.86
N ALA A 86 4.35 -7.71 8.27
CA ALA A 86 4.51 -7.63 6.82
C ALA A 86 5.53 -8.64 6.28
N LEU A 87 6.63 -8.88 6.98
CA LEU A 87 7.64 -9.87 6.61
C LEU A 87 7.06 -11.29 6.58
N GLU A 88 6.27 -11.64 7.60
CA GLU A 88 5.59 -12.93 7.70
C GLU A 88 4.57 -13.15 6.57
N TYR A 89 3.69 -12.18 6.33
CA TYR A 89 2.56 -12.35 5.42
C TYR A 89 2.83 -11.95 3.98
N PHE A 90 3.81 -11.10 3.68
CA PHE A 90 4.11 -10.71 2.30
C PHE A 90 5.08 -11.67 1.59
N LYS A 91 5.95 -12.33 2.33
CA LYS A 91 6.90 -13.30 1.77
C LYS A 91 6.23 -14.42 0.96
N PRO A 92 5.12 -15.03 1.42
CA PRO A 92 4.41 -16.08 0.68
C PRO A 92 3.68 -15.58 -0.57
N LEU A 93 3.46 -14.27 -0.74
CA LEU A 93 2.72 -13.71 -1.88
C LEU A 93 3.44 -13.87 -3.22
N GLY A 94 4.71 -14.23 -3.20
CA GLY A 94 5.50 -14.39 -4.43
C GLY A 94 5.71 -13.07 -5.20
N ILE A 95 5.74 -11.93 -4.49
CA ILE A 95 5.93 -10.60 -5.09
C ILE A 95 7.18 -10.61 -5.96
N THR A 96 7.01 -10.27 -7.24
CA THR A 96 8.10 -10.10 -8.20
C THR A 96 8.51 -8.63 -8.28
N GLY A 97 9.83 -8.37 -8.26
CA GLY A 97 10.34 -7.00 -8.22
C GLY A 97 10.22 -6.36 -6.84
N VAL A 98 10.23 -5.04 -6.80
CA VAL A 98 10.13 -4.23 -5.58
C VAL A 98 8.89 -3.35 -5.66
N VAL A 99 8.04 -3.41 -4.66
CA VAL A 99 6.79 -2.66 -4.59
C VAL A 99 6.72 -1.83 -3.32
N GLN A 100 5.98 -0.74 -3.38
CA GLN A 100 5.61 0.05 -2.22
C GLN A 100 4.10 0.04 -2.04
N GLY A 101 3.66 -0.07 -0.81
CA GLY A 101 2.26 0.07 -0.42
C GLY A 101 2.12 0.74 0.92
N ASP A 102 0.89 1.11 1.24
CA ASP A 102 0.53 1.68 2.53
C ASP A 102 -0.27 0.65 3.32
N LEU A 103 0.14 0.39 4.57
CA LEU A 103 -0.60 -0.49 5.46
C LEU A 103 -1.92 0.16 5.88
N LEU A 104 -2.99 -0.61 5.83
CA LEU A 104 -4.30 -0.17 6.28
C LEU A 104 -4.60 -0.66 7.69
N PHE A 105 -4.24 -1.89 8.01
CA PHE A 105 -4.45 -2.48 9.32
C PHE A 105 -3.60 -3.73 9.52
N THR A 106 -3.35 -4.04 10.78
CA THR A 106 -3.01 -5.37 11.27
C THR A 106 -4.19 -5.90 12.10
N GLU A 107 -4.09 -7.13 12.60
CA GLU A 107 -5.15 -7.71 13.43
C GLU A 107 -5.49 -6.84 14.65
N LYS A 108 -4.49 -6.17 15.23
CA LYS A 108 -4.63 -5.31 16.42
C LYS A 108 -5.31 -3.97 16.13
N ASP A 109 -5.26 -3.51 14.89
CA ASP A 109 -5.81 -2.22 14.50
C ASP A 109 -7.32 -2.27 14.24
N LYS A 110 -7.88 -3.48 14.10
CA LYS A 110 -9.30 -3.69 13.81
C LYS A 110 -10.15 -3.59 15.08
N LYS A 111 -11.31 -2.92 14.95
CA LYS A 111 -12.32 -2.81 16.00
C LYS A 111 -13.70 -3.06 15.40
N THR A 112 -14.60 -3.67 16.18
CA THR A 112 -16.01 -3.74 15.81
C THR A 112 -16.77 -2.66 16.56
N VAL A 113 -17.54 -1.86 15.81
CA VAL A 113 -18.39 -0.81 16.36
C VAL A 113 -19.79 -0.93 15.78
N THR A 114 -20.80 -0.49 16.52
CA THR A 114 -22.20 -0.45 16.06
C THR A 114 -22.55 1.00 15.73
N VAL A 115 -23.01 1.25 14.51
CA VAL A 115 -23.46 2.55 14.03
C VAL A 115 -24.83 2.34 13.35
N ASN A 116 -25.85 3.09 13.81
CA ASN A 116 -27.22 2.98 13.29
C ASN A 116 -27.73 1.51 13.19
N ASP A 117 -27.55 0.75 14.27
CA ASP A 117 -27.91 -0.66 14.38
C ASP A 117 -27.17 -1.61 13.43
N GLU A 118 -26.13 -1.14 12.74
CA GLU A 118 -25.27 -1.95 11.89
C GLU A 118 -23.88 -2.15 12.53
N ASN A 119 -23.40 -3.40 12.56
CA ASN A 119 -22.07 -3.74 13.04
C ASN A 119 -21.04 -3.54 11.94
N LEU A 120 -20.05 -2.68 12.19
CA LEU A 120 -18.96 -2.36 11.28
C LEU A 120 -17.64 -2.84 11.85
N ILE A 121 -16.78 -3.43 11.01
CA ILE A 121 -15.35 -3.54 11.29
C ILE A 121 -14.71 -2.22 10.88
N THR A 122 -14.02 -1.58 11.83
CA THR A 122 -13.35 -0.30 11.59
C THR A 122 -11.85 -0.42 11.80
N PHE A 123 -11.11 0.40 11.07
CA PHE A 123 -9.67 0.60 11.24
C PHE A 123 -9.30 2.01 10.81
N THR A 124 -8.30 2.58 11.45
CA THR A 124 -7.84 3.97 11.24
C THR A 124 -6.34 3.94 10.99
N PRO A 125 -5.90 3.73 9.74
CA PRO A 125 -4.47 3.61 9.45
C PRO A 125 -3.71 4.93 9.62
N ASN A 126 -4.36 6.05 9.36
CA ASN A 126 -3.80 7.39 9.52
C ASN A 126 -4.84 8.33 10.09
N THR A 127 -5.45 9.20 9.29
CA THR A 127 -6.47 10.17 9.74
C THR A 127 -7.89 9.72 9.43
N ILE A 128 -8.07 8.92 8.40
CA ILE A 128 -9.39 8.44 7.97
C ILE A 128 -9.73 7.12 8.65
N THR A 129 -10.91 7.05 9.24
CA THR A 129 -11.49 5.80 9.73
C THR A 129 -12.32 5.15 8.63
N TYR A 130 -11.94 3.94 8.28
CA TYR A 130 -12.69 3.09 7.37
C TYR A 130 -13.62 2.19 8.16
N GLY A 131 -14.86 2.04 7.70
CA GLY A 131 -15.86 1.16 8.27
C GLY A 131 -16.47 0.27 7.20
N VAL A 132 -16.55 -1.03 7.47
CA VAL A 132 -17.10 -2.01 6.53
C VAL A 132 -18.10 -2.89 7.27
N PRO A 133 -19.34 -3.10 6.74
CA PRO A 133 -20.32 -3.97 7.36
C PRO A 133 -19.77 -5.37 7.58
N VAL A 134 -19.85 -5.87 8.82
CA VAL A 134 -19.31 -7.18 9.24
C VAL A 134 -19.87 -8.31 8.36
N ASN A 135 -21.14 -8.23 8.01
CA ASN A 135 -21.84 -9.27 7.27
C ASN A 135 -21.61 -9.22 5.75
N SER A 136 -20.97 -8.16 5.23
CA SER A 136 -20.60 -8.07 3.82
C SER A 136 -19.47 -9.03 3.46
N ASP A 137 -19.32 -9.37 2.19
CA ASP A 137 -18.21 -10.21 1.73
C ASP A 137 -16.84 -9.58 2.02
N MET A 138 -16.76 -8.26 1.92
CA MET A 138 -15.53 -7.51 2.26
C MET A 138 -15.30 -7.54 3.78
N GLY A 139 -16.34 -7.35 4.59
CA GLY A 139 -16.25 -7.43 6.05
C GLY A 139 -15.76 -8.78 6.53
N LYS A 140 -16.27 -9.88 5.95
CA LYS A 140 -15.79 -11.23 6.25
C LYS A 140 -14.31 -11.41 5.90
N LYS A 141 -13.87 -10.92 4.73
CA LYS A 141 -12.46 -10.96 4.32
C LYS A 141 -11.57 -10.15 5.28
N ILE A 142 -11.95 -8.91 5.59
CA ILE A 142 -11.20 -8.05 6.53
C ILE A 142 -11.16 -8.68 7.93
N SER A 143 -12.27 -9.27 8.38
CA SER A 143 -12.32 -9.94 9.69
C SER A 143 -11.29 -11.06 9.81
N ALA A 144 -11.17 -11.89 8.79
CA ALA A 144 -10.25 -13.02 8.75
C ALA A 144 -8.78 -12.59 8.49
N ALA A 145 -8.57 -11.47 7.83
CA ALA A 145 -7.23 -11.02 7.41
C ALA A 145 -6.35 -10.62 8.60
N LYS A 146 -5.07 -10.99 8.55
CA LYS A 146 -4.05 -10.61 9.54
C LYS A 146 -3.42 -9.25 9.24
N ILE A 147 -3.39 -8.86 7.97
CA ILE A 147 -2.83 -7.60 7.50
C ILE A 147 -3.60 -7.12 6.27
N GLY A 148 -3.78 -5.80 6.16
CA GLY A 148 -4.32 -5.15 4.96
C GLY A 148 -3.32 -4.15 4.41
N VAL A 149 -3.06 -4.21 3.11
CA VAL A 149 -2.14 -3.32 2.40
C VAL A 149 -2.69 -2.92 1.05
N VAL A 150 -2.38 -1.70 0.63
CA VAL A 150 -2.64 -1.21 -0.73
C VAL A 150 -1.30 -0.95 -1.41
N PHE A 151 -0.91 -1.81 -2.34
CA PHE A 151 0.26 -1.58 -3.17
C PHE A 151 -0.07 -0.57 -4.27
N HIS A 152 0.74 0.45 -4.44
CA HIS A 152 0.48 1.55 -5.37
C HIS A 152 1.68 1.95 -6.22
N THR A 153 2.89 1.49 -5.90
CA THR A 153 4.10 1.84 -6.65
C THR A 153 4.91 0.59 -6.93
N HIS A 154 5.37 0.46 -8.16
CA HIS A 154 6.33 -0.55 -8.58
C HIS A 154 7.66 0.15 -8.88
N TYR A 155 8.76 -0.43 -8.43
CA TYR A 155 10.10 0.09 -8.66
C TYR A 155 10.83 -0.80 -9.65
N ASN A 156 11.45 -0.18 -10.65
CA ASN A 156 12.28 -0.86 -11.64
C ASN A 156 13.70 -0.30 -11.61
N GLY A 157 14.68 -1.19 -11.69
CA GLY A 157 16.10 -0.86 -11.68
C GLY A 157 16.94 -2.12 -11.54
N GLU A 158 18.21 -2.02 -11.90
CA GLU A 158 19.15 -3.15 -11.81
C GLU A 158 19.63 -3.37 -10.35
N ASP A 159 19.61 -2.32 -9.55
CA ASP A 159 19.90 -2.35 -8.12
C ASP A 159 18.97 -1.37 -7.37
N LEU A 160 18.96 -1.45 -6.02
CA LEU A 160 18.08 -0.63 -5.20
C LEU A 160 18.40 0.87 -5.30
N ALA A 161 19.67 1.24 -5.52
CA ALA A 161 20.09 2.65 -5.58
C ALA A 161 19.67 3.31 -6.91
N SER A 162 19.60 2.52 -7.99
CA SER A 162 19.18 2.97 -9.33
C SER A 162 17.68 2.86 -9.55
N MET A 163 16.93 2.25 -8.62
CA MET A 163 15.50 2.09 -8.78
C MET A 163 14.77 3.42 -8.86
N LEU A 164 14.14 3.64 -10.00
CA LEU A 164 13.22 4.75 -10.23
C LEU A 164 11.80 4.29 -9.97
N SER A 165 11.03 5.09 -9.23
CA SER A 165 9.62 4.86 -9.05
C SER A 165 8.92 5.04 -10.40
N LEU A 166 8.48 3.94 -10.99
CA LEU A 166 7.45 3.99 -12.01
C LEU A 166 6.11 3.94 -11.28
N ILE A 167 5.42 5.07 -11.26
CA ILE A 167 4.01 5.10 -10.86
C ILE A 167 3.27 4.40 -11.99
N HIS A 168 3.32 3.08 -12.00
CA HIS A 168 2.35 2.30 -12.73
C HIS A 168 1.10 2.23 -11.86
N ILE A 169 0.19 3.10 -12.18
CA ILE A 169 -1.21 2.92 -11.84
C ILE A 169 -1.70 1.78 -12.74
N SER A 170 -1.27 0.59 -12.45
CA SER A 170 -1.74 -0.62 -13.11
C SER A 170 -2.86 -1.18 -12.25
N GLU A 171 -4.06 -1.13 -12.80
CA GLU A 171 -5.32 -1.72 -12.31
C GLU A 171 -5.78 -1.34 -10.89
N PRO A 172 -7.11 -1.31 -10.65
CA PRO A 172 -7.64 -0.97 -9.33
C PRO A 172 -6.99 -1.89 -8.31
N THR A 173 -6.23 -1.29 -7.42
CA THR A 173 -5.49 -1.97 -6.37
C THR A 173 -6.47 -2.83 -5.59
N ARG A 174 -6.43 -4.13 -5.81
CA ARG A 174 -7.17 -5.07 -4.98
C ARG A 174 -6.66 -4.90 -3.57
N LEU A 175 -7.56 -4.62 -2.64
CA LEU A 175 -7.25 -4.75 -1.22
C LEU A 175 -6.74 -6.18 -1.03
N THR A 176 -5.44 -6.34 -0.85
CA THR A 176 -4.87 -7.65 -0.55
C THR A 176 -5.04 -7.87 0.94
N SER A 177 -6.10 -8.57 1.29
CA SER A 177 -6.32 -9.09 2.63
C SER A 177 -5.77 -10.51 2.67
N ILE A 178 -4.82 -10.74 3.55
CA ILE A 178 -4.14 -12.03 3.76
C ILE A 178 -4.43 -12.49 5.17
#